data_53f4ae789555f8fd6c4ba7dd4876ea41
#
_entry.id   53f4ae789555f8fd6c4ba7dd4876ea41
#
_cell.length_a   1.000
_cell.length_b   1.000
_cell.length_c   1.000
_cell.angle_alpha   90.00
_cell.angle_beta   90.00
_cell.angle_gamma   90.00
#
_symmetry.space_group_name_H-M   'P 1'
#
loop_
_entity.id
_entity.type
_entity.pdbx_description
1 polymer ?
#
loop_
_entity_poly.entity_id
_entity_poly.type
_entity_poly.pdbx_seq_one_letter_code
_entity_poly.pdbx_strand_id
1 'polypeptide(L)'
;IMEDDDEIFEPEEDRVATDAEVLKPKPPTKLAPRGIETFTVCRQTDESGVSGTGVVIEGVQYATGQVVLHWLTPVPRGSISIFESLTDFKKVHINPHPDNKTIITWSDGRQEDF
;
A
#
# COMPACT_ATOMS: atom_id res chain seq x y z
N ILE A 1 16.92 14.97 -23.26
CA ILE A 1 16.69 14.78 -22.72
C ILE A 1 16.87 14.82 -22.18
N MET A 2 16.76 14.95 -22.63
CA MET A 2 16.48 14.79 -22.08
C MET A 2 16.59 14.78 -21.45
N GLU A 3 16.51 15.10 -21.86
CA GLU A 3 16.23 15.02 -21.25
C GLU A 3 16.18 14.96 -20.46
N ASP A 4 16.33 15.44 -20.94
CA ASP A 4 15.99 15.44 -20.21
C ASP A 4 15.84 15.55 -19.61
N ASP A 5 15.79 15.92 -19.93
CA ASP A 5 15.26 16.04 -19.46
C ASP A 5 14.91 16.17 -19.11
N ASP A 6 14.83 16.56 -19.39
CA ASP A 6 14.05 16.78 -19.23
C ASP A 6 13.53 17.04 -19.28
N GLU A 7 13.28 17.38 -19.68
CA GLU A 7 12.56 17.65 -19.89
C GLU A 7 11.84 18.06 -19.93
N ILE A 8 11.72 18.54 -20.13
CA ILE A 8 10.84 18.90 -20.08
C ILE A 8 10.13 19.19 -20.60
N PHE A 9 10.18 19.39 -20.32
CA PHE A 9 9.36 19.97 -21.21
C PHE A 9 8.17 20.56 -20.58
N GLU A 10 7.88 21.67 -21.01
CA GLU A 10 6.81 22.16 -20.49
C GLU A 10 5.65 21.51 -20.96
N PRO A 11 4.93 20.90 -20.13
CA PRO A 11 3.78 20.22 -20.60
C PRO A 11 2.74 21.22 -20.93
N GLU A 12 2.22 21.08 -22.07
CA GLU A 12 1.08 21.81 -22.41
C GLU A 12 -0.09 21.05 -21.95
N GLU A 13 -1.00 21.67 -21.25
CA GLU A 13 -2.03 20.96 -20.58
C GLU A 13 -2.93 20.20 -21.49
N ASP A 14 -3.21 20.74 -22.69
CA ASP A 14 -4.05 20.02 -23.62
C ASP A 14 -3.26 19.24 -24.61
N ARG A 15 -1.99 19.07 -24.39
CA ARG A 15 -1.19 18.29 -25.27
C ARG A 15 -1.44 16.81 -25.03
N VAL A 16 -1.66 16.07 -26.09
CA VAL A 16 -1.84 14.63 -26.01
C VAL A 16 -0.47 14.00 -26.21
N ALA A 17 -0.08 13.11 -25.28
CA ALA A 17 1.20 12.44 -25.38
C ALA A 17 1.22 11.51 -26.59
N THR A 18 2.35 11.44 -27.29
CA THR A 18 2.53 10.48 -28.37
C THR A 18 2.66 9.09 -27.79
N ASP A 19 2.51 8.08 -28.63
CA ASP A 19 2.70 6.71 -28.20
C ASP A 19 4.07 6.51 -27.60
N ALA A 20 5.09 7.12 -28.20
CA ALA A 20 6.44 6.99 -27.69
C ALA A 20 6.56 7.58 -26.29
N GLU A 21 5.91 8.70 -26.04
CA GLU A 21 5.96 9.31 -24.73
C GLU A 21 5.20 8.49 -23.70
N VAL A 22 4.06 7.93 -24.09
CA VAL A 22 3.28 7.12 -23.17
C VAL A 22 4.05 5.84 -22.77
N LEU A 23 4.73 5.22 -23.72
CA LEU A 23 5.44 3.99 -23.46
C LEU A 23 6.80 4.19 -22.82
N LYS A 24 7.30 5.42 -22.85
CA LYS A 24 8.62 5.70 -22.27
C LYS A 24 8.51 5.69 -20.75
N PRO A 25 9.34 4.89 -20.07
CA PRO A 25 9.26 4.86 -18.61
C PRO A 25 9.65 6.21 -18.04
N LYS A 26 8.97 6.62 -17.00
CA LYS A 26 9.37 7.81 -16.27
C LYS A 26 10.60 7.51 -15.47
N PRO A 27 11.44 8.51 -15.22
CA PRO A 27 12.55 8.32 -14.29
C PRO A 27 12.00 7.86 -12.95
N PRO A 28 12.67 6.95 -12.27
CA PRO A 28 12.17 6.47 -10.99
C PRO A 28 12.19 7.59 -9.97
N THR A 29 11.14 7.63 -9.15
CA THR A 29 11.16 8.46 -7.97
C THR A 29 12.06 7.81 -6.94
N LYS A 30 12.32 8.54 -5.85
CA LYS A 30 13.09 7.96 -4.78
C LYS A 30 12.28 6.85 -4.15
N LEU A 31 12.80 5.66 -4.20
CA LEU A 31 12.10 4.49 -3.70
C LEU A 31 12.73 4.00 -2.41
N ALA A 32 11.95 3.26 -1.65
CA ALA A 32 12.43 2.67 -0.42
C ALA A 32 13.47 1.59 -0.72
N PRO A 33 14.49 1.47 0.14
CA PRO A 33 15.58 0.52 -0.14
C PRO A 33 15.13 -0.93 -0.28
N ARG A 34 14.06 -1.30 0.39
CA ARG A 34 13.58 -2.68 0.36
C ARG A 34 12.73 -2.99 -0.85
N GLY A 35 12.32 -1.97 -1.61
CA GLY A 35 11.44 -2.17 -2.74
C GLY A 35 10.04 -2.54 -2.30
N ILE A 36 9.42 -3.43 -3.07
CA ILE A 36 8.04 -3.86 -2.79
C ILE A 36 8.07 -4.96 -1.75
N GLU A 37 7.21 -4.83 -0.75
CA GLU A 37 7.12 -5.82 0.32
C GLU A 37 5.67 -6.25 0.51
N THR A 38 5.48 -7.50 0.87
CA THR A 38 4.15 -8.01 1.18
C THR A 38 4.04 -8.29 2.67
N PHE A 39 2.81 -8.27 3.17
CA PHE A 39 2.56 -8.50 4.59
C PHE A 39 1.15 -9.02 4.80
N THR A 40 0.92 -9.59 5.97
CA THR A 40 -0.40 -9.96 6.42
C THR A 40 -0.70 -9.22 7.72
N VAL A 41 -1.98 -9.02 7.98
CA VAL A 41 -2.45 -8.41 9.22
C VAL A 41 -3.33 -9.42 9.92
N CYS A 42 -2.96 -9.72 11.15
CA CYS A 42 -3.66 -10.69 11.97
C CYS A 42 -4.27 -9.98 13.17
N ARG A 43 -5.49 -10.32 13.51
CA ARG A 43 -6.15 -9.84 14.71
C ARG A 43 -6.35 -11.01 15.65
N GLN A 44 -5.91 -10.85 16.89
CA GLN A 44 -6.11 -11.89 17.89
C GLN A 44 -7.51 -11.80 18.50
N THR A 45 -8.07 -10.59 18.56
CA THR A 45 -9.44 -10.39 18.99
C THR A 45 -10.11 -9.43 18.03
N ASP A 46 -11.44 -9.38 18.06
CA ASP A 46 -12.19 -8.51 17.15
C ASP A 46 -13.14 -7.66 17.97
N GLU A 47 -12.72 -6.43 18.20
CA GLU A 47 -13.48 -5.47 18.98
C GLU A 47 -14.82 -5.16 18.35
N SER A 48 -14.86 -5.10 17.02
CA SER A 48 -16.08 -4.72 16.31
C SER A 48 -17.07 -5.87 16.14
N GLY A 49 -16.59 -7.10 16.21
CA GLY A 49 -17.40 -8.27 15.90
C GLY A 49 -17.75 -8.42 14.44
N VAL A 50 -17.10 -7.64 13.56
CA VAL A 50 -17.45 -7.63 12.14
C VAL A 50 -16.36 -8.31 11.31
N SER A 51 -15.10 -7.96 11.55
CA SER A 51 -14.01 -8.43 10.69
C SER A 51 -13.48 -9.80 11.10
N GLY A 52 -13.79 -10.26 12.32
CA GLY A 52 -13.33 -11.57 12.77
C GLY A 52 -11.89 -11.55 13.24
N THR A 53 -11.39 -12.72 13.60
CA THR A 53 -10.04 -12.92 14.10
C THR A 53 -9.23 -13.70 13.10
N GLY A 54 -7.92 -13.82 13.36
CA GLY A 54 -7.01 -14.48 12.45
C GLY A 54 -6.47 -13.53 11.43
N VAL A 55 -6.03 -14.06 10.30
CA VAL A 55 -5.49 -13.21 9.21
C VAL A 55 -6.66 -12.57 8.51
N VAL A 56 -6.75 -11.25 8.65
CA VAL A 56 -7.90 -10.50 8.11
C VAL A 56 -7.53 -9.70 6.86
N ILE A 57 -6.25 -9.50 6.61
CA ILE A 57 -5.78 -8.72 5.46
C ILE A 57 -4.50 -9.34 4.92
N GLU A 58 -4.39 -9.38 3.61
CA GLU A 58 -3.09 -9.48 2.97
C GLU A 58 -2.83 -8.19 2.21
N GLY A 59 -1.60 -7.71 2.26
CA GLY A 59 -1.29 -6.41 1.72
C GLY A 59 0.04 -6.35 1.02
N VAL A 60 0.23 -5.27 0.30
CA VAL A 60 1.48 -4.98 -0.36
C VAL A 60 1.85 -3.52 -0.10
N GLN A 61 3.10 -3.30 0.22
CA GLN A 61 3.64 -1.94 0.33
C GLN A 61 4.56 -1.72 -0.84
N TYR A 62 4.24 -0.72 -1.64
CA TYR A 62 5.08 -0.37 -2.76
C TYR A 62 6.33 0.37 -2.28
N ALA A 63 7.34 0.38 -3.11
CA ALA A 63 8.59 1.06 -2.79
C ALA A 63 8.39 2.56 -2.56
N THR A 64 7.30 3.12 -3.08
CA THR A 64 6.95 4.53 -2.86
C THR A 64 6.33 4.77 -1.48
N GLY A 65 5.98 3.71 -0.75
CA GLY A 65 5.32 3.83 0.55
C GLY A 65 3.82 3.62 0.50
N GLN A 66 3.22 3.67 -0.66
CA GLN A 66 1.80 3.39 -0.80
C GLN A 66 1.50 1.95 -0.45
N VAL A 67 0.34 1.69 0.15
CA VAL A 67 -0.07 0.33 0.48
C VAL A 67 -1.41 0.03 -0.14
N VAL A 68 -1.55 -1.22 -0.56
CA VAL A 68 -2.82 -1.76 -1.07
C VAL A 68 -3.16 -2.97 -0.21
N LEU A 69 -4.39 -3.02 0.26
CA LEU A 69 -4.85 -4.01 1.21
C LEU A 69 -6.01 -4.78 0.61
N HIS A 70 -5.95 -6.08 0.75
CA HIS A 70 -7.04 -6.96 0.34
C HIS A 70 -7.66 -7.55 1.61
N TRP A 71 -8.89 -7.16 1.89
CA TRP A 71 -9.60 -7.64 3.07
C TRP A 71 -10.08 -9.05 2.83
N LEU A 72 -9.74 -9.93 3.73
CA LEU A 72 -10.13 -11.34 3.64
C LEU A 72 -11.42 -11.59 4.39
N THR A 73 -11.79 -10.68 5.30
CA THR A 73 -13.01 -10.76 6.08
C THR A 73 -13.67 -9.39 6.13
N PRO A 74 -14.99 -9.35 6.35
CA PRO A 74 -15.91 -10.46 6.35
C PRO A 74 -16.16 -10.97 4.95
N VAL A 75 -16.79 -12.13 4.87
CA VAL A 75 -17.13 -12.66 3.55
C VAL A 75 -18.38 -11.97 3.03
N PRO A 76 -18.51 -11.85 1.68
CA PRO A 76 -17.56 -12.30 0.67
C PRO A 76 -16.32 -11.41 0.65
N ARG A 77 -15.21 -12.04 0.34
CA ARG A 77 -13.94 -11.33 0.28
C ARG A 77 -13.89 -10.46 -0.96
N GLY A 78 -12.93 -9.56 -0.98
CA GLY A 78 -12.68 -8.81 -2.21
C GLY A 78 -12.56 -7.32 -2.06
N SER A 79 -12.79 -6.78 -0.88
CA SER A 79 -12.60 -5.36 -0.67
C SER A 79 -11.12 -5.01 -0.78
N ILE A 80 -10.85 -3.95 -1.52
CA ILE A 80 -9.50 -3.43 -1.70
C ILE A 80 -9.48 -2.03 -1.13
N SER A 81 -8.49 -1.74 -0.30
CA SER A 81 -8.27 -0.40 0.23
C SER A 81 -6.88 0.06 -0.15
N ILE A 82 -6.76 1.34 -0.44
CA ILE A 82 -5.48 1.94 -0.82
C ILE A 82 -5.20 3.09 0.13
N PHE A 83 -4.00 3.12 0.68
CA PHE A 83 -3.54 4.21 1.55
C PHE A 83 -2.24 4.76 1.03
N GLU A 84 -2.01 6.05 1.26
CA GLU A 84 -0.78 6.70 0.84
C GLU A 84 0.42 6.19 1.61
N SER A 85 0.21 5.68 2.81
CA SER A 85 1.29 5.14 3.62
C SER A 85 0.75 4.11 4.60
N LEU A 86 1.65 3.29 5.11
CA LEU A 86 1.28 2.33 6.15
C LEU A 86 0.84 3.07 7.43
N THR A 87 1.41 4.23 7.70
CA THR A 87 1.03 5.03 8.85
C THR A 87 -0.44 5.44 8.77
N ASP A 88 -0.90 5.84 7.58
CA ASP A 88 -2.30 6.21 7.40
C ASP A 88 -3.21 5.02 7.62
N PHE A 89 -2.82 3.85 7.14
CA PHE A 89 -3.58 2.63 7.40
C PHE A 89 -3.69 2.37 8.91
N LYS A 90 -2.56 2.48 9.61
CA LYS A 90 -2.55 2.24 11.06
C LYS A 90 -3.45 3.21 11.80
N LYS A 91 -3.48 4.46 11.39
CA LYS A 91 -4.33 5.46 12.04
C LYS A 91 -5.81 5.14 11.93
N VAL A 92 -6.21 4.53 10.83
CA VAL A 92 -7.62 4.25 10.58
C VAL A 92 -8.03 2.89 11.16
N HIS A 93 -7.19 1.89 11.00
CA HIS A 93 -7.62 0.51 11.23
C HIS A 93 -6.92 -0.20 12.39
N ILE A 94 -5.85 0.35 12.92
CA ILE A 94 -5.11 -0.31 14.00
C ILE A 94 -5.13 0.50 15.27
N ASN A 95 -4.67 1.74 15.21
CA ASN A 95 -4.52 2.55 16.42
C ASN A 95 -5.81 2.79 17.18
N PRO A 96 -6.98 2.94 16.50
CA PRO A 96 -8.23 3.13 17.23
C PRO A 96 -8.73 1.88 17.94
N HIS A 97 -8.12 0.71 17.67
CA HIS A 97 -8.60 -0.57 18.19
C HIS A 97 -7.48 -1.38 18.82
N PRO A 98 -6.86 -0.87 19.89
CA PRO A 98 -5.71 -1.57 20.48
C PRO A 98 -6.07 -2.94 21.05
N ASP A 99 -7.34 -3.13 21.42
CA ASP A 99 -7.75 -4.41 21.98
C ASP A 99 -7.83 -5.52 20.96
N ASN A 100 -7.76 -5.20 19.67
CA ASN A 100 -7.71 -6.22 18.63
C ASN A 100 -6.39 -6.99 18.65
N LYS A 101 -5.36 -6.45 19.27
CA LYS A 101 -4.05 -7.09 19.37
C LYS A 101 -3.56 -7.46 17.99
N THR A 102 -3.41 -6.46 17.17
CA THR A 102 -3.06 -6.63 15.77
C THR A 102 -1.58 -6.95 15.62
N ILE A 103 -1.28 -7.85 14.72
CA ILE A 103 0.10 -8.22 14.38
C ILE A 103 0.25 -8.11 12.87
N ILE A 104 1.25 -7.35 12.44
CA ILE A 104 1.61 -7.28 11.02
C ILE A 104 2.83 -8.17 10.85
N THR A 105 2.74 -9.12 9.93
CA THR A 105 3.86 -10.00 9.60
C THR A 105 4.28 -9.74 8.17
N TRP A 106 5.53 -9.37 8.00
CA TRP A 106 6.12 -9.11 6.69
C TRP A 106 6.64 -10.40 6.08
N SER A 107 6.80 -10.41 4.77
CA SER A 107 7.21 -11.62 4.06
C SER A 107 8.60 -12.10 4.47
N ASP A 108 9.44 -11.23 5.01
CA ASP A 108 10.76 -11.62 5.48
C ASP A 108 10.75 -12.11 6.93
N GLY A 109 9.58 -12.18 7.55
CA GLY A 109 9.44 -12.70 8.91
C GLY A 109 9.41 -11.62 9.99
N ARG A 110 9.67 -10.35 9.65
CA ARG A 110 9.55 -9.29 10.64
C ARG A 110 8.11 -9.19 11.10
N GLN A 111 7.92 -8.88 12.37
CA GLN A 111 6.58 -8.70 12.93
C GLN A 111 6.51 -7.39 13.70
N GLU A 112 5.35 -6.76 13.63
CA GLU A 112 5.05 -5.56 14.42
C GLU A 112 3.78 -5.84 15.19
N ASP A 113 3.86 -5.69 16.50
CA ASP A 113 2.72 -5.94 17.40
C ASP A 113 2.12 -4.61 17.81
N PHE A 114 0.81 -4.59 17.96
CA PHE A 114 0.10 -3.36 18.33
C PHE A 114 -0.86 -3.57 19.47
#